data_02456b3e496ca6af0a1773db6b6bbbfc
#
_entry.id   02456b3e496ca6af0a1773db6b6bbbfc
#
_cell.length_a   1.000
_cell.length_b   1.000
_cell.length_c   1.000
_cell.angle_alpha   90.00
_cell.angle_beta   90.00
_cell.angle_gamma   90.00
#
_symmetry.space_group_name_H-M   'P 1'
#
loop_
_entity.id
_entity.type
_entity.pdbx_description
1 polymer ?
#
loop_
_entity_poly.entity_id
_entity_poly.type
_entity_poly.pdbx_seq_one_letter_code
_entity_poly.pdbx_strand_id
1 'polypeptide(L)'
;MFIKRITFALFVICTSTLTVLAQKTDTLSITLENVAYAYPVKYFPISIEGQDVRMAYMDVAPTQLSNGRTVMLFHGKNFAGYYWSGVIKSLTSRGFRVIVPDQIGFGKSSKPFIHYSFHQMAAWNKALLDALGIQKASVLGHSMGGMLATRFALMYPEQTEKLLLENPIGLEDYRKFVPYVSTDQQYSNELKATAESVRKYYQSSYFTVWKPEYEELVRIAAGVTNSADFPRAAKVAAMTYTMIYEQPVVYEFINVRVPTVLFIGKEDKTIVGKGFLSPDQQALYGQYRFLGKQTATKIPGAKIIEFDGCGHIPHIEIPAEFGVALLGSL
;
A
#
# COMPACT_ATOMS: atom_id res chain seq x y z
N MET A 1 -63.96 -55.43 -18.23
CA MET A 1 -64.09 -54.11 -17.60
C MET A 1 -62.73 -53.80 -16.93
N PHE A 2 -61.83 -53.13 -17.65
CA PHE A 2 -60.46 -52.89 -17.16
C PHE A 2 -60.39 -51.45 -16.61
N ILE A 3 -60.08 -51.33 -15.30
CA ILE A 3 -59.89 -50.01 -14.61
C ILE A 3 -58.40 -49.66 -14.70
N LYS A 4 -58.09 -48.62 -15.49
CA LYS A 4 -56.72 -47.96 -15.54
C LYS A 4 -56.54 -47.12 -14.28
N ARG A 5 -55.56 -47.53 -13.45
CA ARG A 5 -55.06 -46.64 -12.36
C ARG A 5 -54.09 -45.59 -12.96
N ILE A 6 -54.43 -44.32 -12.82
CA ILE A 6 -53.56 -43.22 -13.15
C ILE A 6 -52.80 -42.84 -11.87
N THR A 7 -51.47 -43.01 -11.88
CA THR A 7 -50.59 -42.61 -10.78
C THR A 7 -50.12 -41.18 -11.05
N PHE A 8 -50.55 -40.24 -10.22
CA PHE A 8 -50.05 -38.86 -10.26
C PHE A 8 -48.72 -38.77 -9.51
N ALA A 9 -47.61 -38.50 -10.20
CA ALA A 9 -46.34 -38.21 -9.58
C ALA A 9 -46.25 -36.70 -9.26
N LEU A 10 -46.22 -36.40 -7.98
CA LEU A 10 -46.03 -35.01 -7.49
C LEU A 10 -44.53 -34.70 -7.57
N PHE A 11 -44.13 -33.84 -8.49
CA PHE A 11 -42.78 -33.30 -8.57
C PHE A 11 -42.69 -32.11 -7.61
N VAL A 12 -42.06 -32.28 -6.46
CA VAL A 12 -41.72 -31.20 -5.51
C VAL A 12 -40.46 -30.51 -6.04
N ILE A 13 -40.61 -29.32 -6.64
CA ILE A 13 -39.49 -28.49 -7.03
C ILE A 13 -39.03 -27.76 -5.75
N CYS A 14 -37.91 -28.22 -5.17
CA CYS A 14 -37.24 -27.57 -4.07
C CYS A 14 -36.41 -26.37 -4.62
N THR A 15 -36.99 -25.19 -4.68
CA THR A 15 -36.26 -23.97 -5.00
C THR A 15 -35.41 -23.56 -3.78
N SER A 16 -34.15 -23.97 -3.75
CA SER A 16 -33.16 -23.44 -2.82
C SER A 16 -32.87 -21.97 -3.17
N THR A 17 -33.51 -21.03 -2.48
CA THR A 17 -33.12 -19.63 -2.48
C THR A 17 -31.77 -19.51 -1.80
N LEU A 18 -30.69 -19.38 -2.58
CA LEU A 18 -29.41 -18.92 -2.10
C LEU A 18 -29.57 -17.45 -1.66
N THR A 19 -29.83 -17.23 -0.38
CA THR A 19 -29.68 -15.91 0.24
C THR A 19 -28.19 -15.59 0.23
N VAL A 20 -27.76 -14.78 -0.75
CA VAL A 20 -26.49 -14.07 -0.67
C VAL A 20 -26.64 -13.08 0.49
N LEU A 21 -26.15 -13.47 1.67
CA LEU A 21 -25.95 -12.54 2.78
C LEU A 21 -24.97 -11.50 2.29
N ALA A 22 -25.46 -10.34 1.89
CA ALA A 22 -24.65 -9.16 1.68
C ALA A 22 -23.91 -8.90 3.01
N GLN A 23 -22.61 -9.15 3.03
CA GLN A 23 -21.77 -8.95 4.19
C GLN A 23 -21.84 -7.46 4.53
N LYS A 24 -22.56 -7.13 5.63
CA LYS A 24 -22.69 -5.76 6.11
C LYS A 24 -21.28 -5.29 6.45
N THR A 25 -20.71 -4.44 5.61
CA THR A 25 -19.38 -3.86 5.88
C THR A 25 -19.49 -3.00 7.12
N ASP A 26 -18.66 -3.27 8.13
CA ASP A 26 -18.60 -2.49 9.34
C ASP A 26 -18.31 -1.02 9.01
N THR A 27 -18.87 -0.10 9.78
CA THR A 27 -18.47 1.31 9.72
C THR A 27 -17.18 1.47 10.50
N LEU A 28 -16.11 1.91 9.84
CA LEU A 28 -14.82 2.16 10.47
C LEU A 28 -14.55 3.67 10.58
N SER A 29 -13.90 4.07 11.66
CA SER A 29 -13.37 5.43 11.80
C SER A 29 -12.35 5.71 10.68
N ILE A 30 -12.33 6.93 10.16
CA ILE A 30 -11.33 7.34 9.15
C ILE A 30 -9.90 7.30 9.69
N THR A 31 -9.73 7.28 11.02
CA THR A 31 -8.45 7.10 11.71
C THR A 31 -8.26 5.67 12.22
N LEU A 32 -9.05 4.70 11.74
CA LEU A 32 -8.93 3.27 12.03
C LEU A 32 -8.82 2.95 13.53
N GLU A 33 -9.45 3.73 14.41
CA GLU A 33 -9.36 3.55 15.88
C GLU A 33 -9.94 2.19 16.31
N ASN A 34 -10.97 1.74 15.62
CA ASN A 34 -11.62 0.45 15.82
C ASN A 34 -10.98 -0.71 15.01
N VAL A 35 -9.82 -0.51 14.40
CA VAL A 35 -9.02 -1.57 13.77
C VAL A 35 -7.82 -1.91 14.66
N ALA A 36 -7.73 -3.16 15.09
CA ALA A 36 -6.58 -3.62 15.86
C ALA A 36 -5.35 -3.76 14.95
N TYR A 37 -4.22 -3.18 15.37
CA TYR A 37 -2.91 -3.47 14.78
C TYR A 37 -2.23 -4.60 15.54
N ALA A 38 -1.39 -5.36 14.88
CA ALA A 38 -0.72 -6.51 15.49
C ALA A 38 0.30 -6.12 16.60
N TYR A 39 0.72 -4.86 16.60
CA TYR A 39 1.68 -4.33 17.59
C TYR A 39 1.18 -2.98 18.14
N PRO A 40 1.65 -2.58 19.33
CA PRO A 40 1.24 -1.34 19.96
C PRO A 40 1.54 -0.12 19.09
N VAL A 41 0.55 0.77 18.97
CA VAL A 41 0.64 2.02 18.23
C VAL A 41 0.95 3.16 19.18
N LYS A 42 1.95 3.95 18.83
CA LYS A 42 2.36 5.19 19.48
C LYS A 42 2.03 6.38 18.57
N TYR A 43 2.07 7.59 19.10
CA TYR A 43 1.81 8.80 18.36
C TYR A 43 2.96 9.79 18.52
N PHE A 44 3.45 10.31 17.40
CA PHE A 44 4.45 11.36 17.33
C PHE A 44 3.76 12.68 16.97
N PRO A 45 3.80 13.70 17.84
CA PRO A 45 3.18 14.99 17.59
C PRO A 45 4.02 15.79 16.58
N ILE A 46 3.33 16.44 15.63
CA ILE A 46 3.95 17.29 14.61
C ILE A 46 3.08 18.52 14.43
N SER A 47 3.66 19.70 14.28
CA SER A 47 2.94 20.89 13.83
C SER A 47 3.17 21.08 12.33
N ILE A 48 2.10 21.16 11.53
CA ILE A 48 2.15 21.28 10.07
C ILE A 48 1.20 22.39 9.63
N GLU A 49 1.73 23.40 8.96
CA GLU A 49 0.94 24.56 8.46
C GLU A 49 0.02 25.14 9.56
N GLY A 50 0.55 25.27 10.79
CA GLY A 50 -0.19 25.79 11.95
C GLY A 50 -1.23 24.84 12.54
N GLN A 51 -1.26 23.58 12.11
CA GLN A 51 -2.15 22.55 12.63
C GLN A 51 -1.37 21.54 13.49
N ASP A 52 -1.84 21.27 14.70
CA ASP A 52 -1.30 20.19 15.54
C ASP A 52 -1.87 18.85 15.06
N VAL A 53 -0.99 18.00 14.59
CA VAL A 53 -1.32 16.67 14.06
C VAL A 53 -0.48 15.61 14.74
N ARG A 54 -0.89 14.35 14.62
CA ARG A 54 -0.16 13.21 15.16
C ARG A 54 0.13 12.19 14.06
N MET A 55 1.35 11.71 14.01
CA MET A 55 1.75 10.55 13.20
C MET A 55 1.66 9.31 14.07
N ALA A 56 0.81 8.36 13.70
CA ALA A 56 0.76 7.05 14.33
C ALA A 56 1.94 6.20 13.83
N TYR A 57 2.54 5.41 14.72
CA TYR A 57 3.60 4.49 14.34
C TYR A 57 3.68 3.29 15.28
N MET A 58 4.16 2.17 14.77
CA MET A 58 4.60 1.04 15.58
C MET A 58 6.12 1.07 15.68
N ASP A 59 6.64 0.81 16.89
CA ASP A 59 8.07 0.69 17.19
C ASP A 59 8.26 -0.66 17.86
N VAL A 60 8.72 -1.63 17.08
CA VAL A 60 8.74 -3.04 17.48
C VAL A 60 10.19 -3.47 17.71
N ALA A 61 10.48 -3.82 18.95
CA ALA A 61 11.78 -4.35 19.34
C ALA A 61 12.00 -5.76 18.75
N PRO A 62 13.26 -6.16 18.53
CA PRO A 62 13.57 -7.53 18.12
C PRO A 62 13.09 -8.54 19.16
N THR A 63 12.61 -9.70 18.69
CA THR A 63 12.18 -10.82 19.54
C THR A 63 13.32 -11.81 19.83
N GLN A 64 14.47 -11.60 19.22
CA GLN A 64 15.72 -12.32 19.44
C GLN A 64 16.83 -11.32 19.79
N LEU A 65 18.06 -11.81 19.97
CA LEU A 65 19.21 -10.94 20.20
C LEU A 65 19.29 -9.85 19.13
N SER A 66 19.35 -8.60 19.57
CA SER A 66 19.40 -7.46 18.66
C SER A 66 20.66 -7.50 17.80
N ASN A 67 20.50 -7.27 16.50
CA ASN A 67 21.60 -7.10 15.56
C ASN A 67 22.06 -5.63 15.42
N GLY A 68 21.49 -4.72 16.22
CA GLY A 68 21.80 -3.29 16.22
C GLY A 68 21.23 -2.50 15.04
N ARG A 69 20.47 -3.15 14.13
CA ARG A 69 19.97 -2.53 12.90
C ARG A 69 18.48 -2.25 12.95
N THR A 70 18.06 -1.21 12.26
CA THR A 70 16.65 -0.79 12.16
C THR A 70 16.16 -0.88 10.72
N VAL A 71 14.91 -1.32 10.55
CA VAL A 71 14.20 -1.27 9.28
C VAL A 71 12.96 -0.38 9.44
N MET A 72 12.77 0.58 8.53
CA MET A 72 11.59 1.43 8.46
C MET A 72 10.73 1.02 7.28
N LEU A 73 9.39 0.85 7.50
CA LEU A 73 8.45 0.33 6.50
C LEU A 73 7.47 1.41 6.08
N PHE A 74 7.45 1.78 4.80
CA PHE A 74 6.51 2.74 4.22
C PHE A 74 5.43 2.04 3.40
N HIS A 75 4.17 2.24 3.80
CA HIS A 75 3.01 1.61 3.21
C HIS A 75 2.58 2.23 1.87
N GLY A 76 1.79 1.48 1.09
CA GLY A 76 1.14 1.95 -0.13
C GLY A 76 -0.07 2.86 0.14
N LYS A 77 -0.55 3.58 -0.90
CA LYS A 77 -1.64 4.58 -0.80
C LYS A 77 -2.93 4.03 -0.17
N ASN A 78 -3.31 2.79 -0.47
CA ASN A 78 -4.58 2.22 -0.01
C ASN A 78 -4.45 1.41 1.28
N PHE A 79 -3.31 1.52 1.97
CA PHE A 79 -2.97 0.73 3.15
C PHE A 79 -2.42 1.61 4.27
N ALA A 80 -2.09 0.97 5.39
CA ALA A 80 -1.42 1.57 6.52
C ALA A 80 -0.59 0.49 7.25
N GLY A 81 0.00 0.80 8.38
CA GLY A 81 0.91 -0.10 9.09
C GLY A 81 0.36 -1.49 9.40
N TYR A 82 -0.97 -1.66 9.47
CA TYR A 82 -1.61 -2.94 9.82
C TYR A 82 -1.22 -4.10 8.89
N TYR A 83 -0.97 -3.85 7.61
CA TYR A 83 -0.70 -4.93 6.64
C TYR A 83 0.74 -5.45 6.66
N TRP A 84 1.62 -4.80 7.41
CA TRP A 84 3.02 -5.19 7.56
C TRP A 84 3.27 -6.28 8.62
N SER A 85 2.24 -6.81 9.29
CA SER A 85 2.38 -7.72 10.44
C SER A 85 3.32 -8.91 10.18
N GLY A 86 3.22 -9.55 9.01
CA GLY A 86 4.10 -10.66 8.61
C GLY A 86 5.56 -10.24 8.42
N VAL A 87 5.78 -9.09 7.79
CA VAL A 87 7.12 -8.53 7.59
C VAL A 87 7.76 -8.13 8.92
N ILE A 88 7.00 -7.48 9.81
CA ILE A 88 7.47 -7.13 11.16
C ILE A 88 7.91 -8.38 11.91
N LYS A 89 7.07 -9.43 11.93
CA LYS A 89 7.39 -10.70 12.57
C LYS A 89 8.68 -11.32 12.01
N SER A 90 8.84 -11.33 10.70
CA SER A 90 10.02 -11.87 10.02
C SER A 90 11.29 -11.11 10.41
N LEU A 91 11.26 -9.78 10.40
CA LEU A 91 12.40 -8.92 10.71
C LEU A 91 12.78 -8.99 12.20
N THR A 92 11.80 -8.90 13.10
CA THR A 92 12.05 -8.93 14.56
C THR A 92 12.61 -10.28 15.02
N SER A 93 12.21 -11.39 14.38
CA SER A 93 12.77 -12.71 14.63
C SER A 93 14.24 -12.87 14.18
N ARG A 94 14.78 -11.89 13.45
CA ARG A 94 16.18 -11.83 12.99
C ARG A 94 16.96 -10.69 13.62
N GLY A 95 16.46 -10.16 14.74
CA GLY A 95 17.16 -9.19 15.55
C GLY A 95 17.01 -7.73 15.11
N PHE A 96 16.19 -7.42 14.09
CA PHE A 96 15.95 -6.04 13.65
C PHE A 96 14.92 -5.34 14.54
N ARG A 97 15.16 -4.05 14.85
CA ARG A 97 14.12 -3.13 15.31
C ARG A 97 13.33 -2.67 14.09
N VAL A 98 12.00 -2.59 14.19
CA VAL A 98 11.12 -2.23 13.06
C VAL A 98 10.28 -1.02 13.41
N ILE A 99 10.36 0.04 12.57
CA ILE A 99 9.57 1.26 12.69
C ILE A 99 8.59 1.31 11.54
N VAL A 100 7.30 1.46 11.87
CA VAL A 100 6.22 1.42 10.87
C VAL A 100 5.29 2.62 11.06
N PRO A 101 5.56 3.75 10.43
CA PRO A 101 4.67 4.90 10.48
C PRO A 101 3.45 4.69 9.57
N ASP A 102 2.28 5.07 10.07
CA ASP A 102 1.18 5.47 9.21
C ASP A 102 1.48 6.88 8.74
N GLN A 103 1.64 7.09 7.45
CA GLN A 103 1.95 8.43 6.93
C GLN A 103 0.82 9.42 7.26
N ILE A 104 1.14 10.69 7.46
CA ILE A 104 0.12 11.74 7.65
C ILE A 104 -0.85 11.68 6.47
N GLY A 105 -2.16 11.64 6.78
CA GLY A 105 -3.21 11.42 5.80
C GLY A 105 -3.73 9.98 5.75
N PHE A 106 -3.03 9.01 6.35
CA PHE A 106 -3.34 7.58 6.24
C PHE A 106 -3.52 6.91 7.61
N GLY A 107 -4.10 5.71 7.60
CA GLY A 107 -4.21 4.83 8.77
C GLY A 107 -4.70 5.54 10.03
N LYS A 108 -3.99 5.33 11.13
CA LYS A 108 -4.29 5.97 12.45
C LYS A 108 -3.72 7.37 12.60
N SER A 109 -2.99 7.89 11.60
CA SER A 109 -2.49 9.26 11.58
C SER A 109 -3.58 10.28 11.29
N SER A 110 -3.35 11.53 11.71
CA SER A 110 -4.22 12.68 11.40
C SER A 110 -4.41 12.86 9.90
N LYS A 111 -5.56 13.41 9.51
CA LYS A 111 -5.94 13.68 8.11
C LYS A 111 -6.17 15.18 7.91
N PRO A 112 -5.10 16.00 8.02
CA PRO A 112 -5.21 17.44 7.84
C PRO A 112 -5.41 17.81 6.36
N PHE A 113 -6.00 18.97 6.11
CA PHE A 113 -5.99 19.62 4.80
C PHE A 113 -4.74 20.50 4.72
N ILE A 114 -3.71 20.00 4.05
CA ILE A 114 -2.39 20.61 3.92
C ILE A 114 -1.86 20.40 2.50
N HIS A 115 -0.78 21.05 2.15
CA HIS A 115 -0.03 20.69 0.94
C HIS A 115 0.74 19.38 1.17
N TYR A 116 0.35 18.29 0.49
CA TYR A 116 1.07 17.02 0.56
C TYR A 116 2.23 16.99 -0.44
N SER A 117 3.42 16.62 0.04
CA SER A 117 4.56 16.34 -0.82
C SER A 117 5.41 15.19 -0.28
N PHE A 118 6.08 14.46 -1.19
CA PHE A 118 7.03 13.42 -0.76
C PHE A 118 8.20 14.01 0.03
N HIS A 119 8.59 15.28 -0.23
CA HIS A 119 9.62 15.97 0.55
C HIS A 119 9.20 16.18 1.99
N GLN A 120 7.98 16.66 2.22
CA GLN A 120 7.46 16.83 3.58
C GLN A 120 7.27 15.48 4.28
N MET A 121 6.70 14.47 3.60
CA MET A 121 6.58 13.13 4.17
C MET A 121 7.94 12.55 4.56
N ALA A 122 8.96 12.70 3.72
CA ALA A 122 10.32 12.27 4.05
C ALA A 122 10.88 13.02 5.27
N ALA A 123 10.66 14.33 5.36
CA ALA A 123 11.10 15.14 6.50
C ALA A 123 10.40 14.73 7.81
N TRP A 124 9.09 14.42 7.78
CA TRP A 124 8.37 13.95 8.96
C TRP A 124 8.87 12.57 9.43
N ASN A 125 9.16 11.67 8.50
CA ASN A 125 9.73 10.36 8.84
C ASN A 125 11.16 10.49 9.39
N LYS A 126 11.96 11.43 8.86
CA LYS A 126 13.26 11.76 9.44
C LYS A 126 13.12 12.26 10.88
N ALA A 127 12.22 13.21 11.12
CA ALA A 127 11.96 13.74 12.46
C ALA A 127 11.54 12.64 13.45
N LEU A 128 10.76 11.64 13.00
CA LEU A 128 10.42 10.48 13.81
C LEU A 128 11.67 9.65 14.15
N LEU A 129 12.54 9.36 13.17
CA LEU A 129 13.79 8.62 13.45
C LEU A 129 14.70 9.38 14.42
N ASP A 130 14.83 10.70 14.26
CA ASP A 130 15.62 11.55 15.15
C ASP A 130 15.07 11.51 16.60
N ALA A 131 13.74 11.63 16.75
CA ALA A 131 13.08 11.55 18.06
C ALA A 131 13.25 10.18 18.74
N LEU A 132 13.41 9.11 17.95
CA LEU A 132 13.66 7.76 18.43
C LEU A 132 15.15 7.45 18.63
N GLY A 133 16.04 8.42 18.38
CA GLY A 133 17.50 8.26 18.49
C GLY A 133 18.10 7.34 17.43
N ILE A 134 17.40 7.13 16.30
CA ILE A 134 17.83 6.22 15.23
C ILE A 134 18.64 7.00 14.20
N GLN A 135 19.95 6.76 14.19
CA GLN A 135 20.87 7.45 13.30
C GLN A 135 20.81 6.92 11.86
N LYS A 136 20.51 5.64 11.67
CA LYS A 136 20.50 4.98 10.37
C LYS A 136 19.48 3.86 10.31
N ALA A 137 18.76 3.73 9.20
CA ALA A 137 17.80 2.66 8.97
C ALA A 137 17.81 2.19 7.51
N SER A 138 17.57 0.91 7.29
CA SER A 138 17.15 0.42 5.98
C SER A 138 15.68 0.80 5.77
N VAL A 139 15.33 1.32 4.60
CA VAL A 139 13.97 1.81 4.30
C VAL A 139 13.34 0.93 3.24
N LEU A 140 12.26 0.24 3.60
CA LEU A 140 11.45 -0.56 2.68
C LEU A 140 10.17 0.22 2.35
N GLY A 141 9.93 0.48 1.07
CA GLY A 141 8.71 1.13 0.59
C GLY A 141 7.95 0.26 -0.40
N HIS A 142 6.65 0.03 -0.12
CA HIS A 142 5.74 -0.64 -1.02
C HIS A 142 4.89 0.39 -1.78
N SER A 143 4.76 0.24 -3.10
CA SER A 143 3.87 1.06 -3.93
C SER A 143 4.18 2.57 -3.80
N MET A 144 3.24 3.42 -3.35
CA MET A 144 3.48 4.83 -3.01
C MET A 144 4.62 4.98 -1.99
N GLY A 145 4.71 4.05 -1.02
CA GLY A 145 5.82 4.02 -0.07
C GLY A 145 7.17 3.85 -0.74
N GLY A 146 7.24 3.27 -1.94
CA GLY A 146 8.45 3.19 -2.75
C GLY A 146 8.88 4.55 -3.32
N MET A 147 7.93 5.40 -3.76
CA MET A 147 8.24 6.79 -4.12
C MET A 147 8.74 7.58 -2.91
N LEU A 148 8.09 7.40 -1.75
CA LEU A 148 8.51 8.03 -0.50
C LEU A 148 9.89 7.56 -0.05
N ALA A 149 10.16 6.24 -0.11
CA ALA A 149 11.46 5.67 0.26
C ALA A 149 12.58 6.18 -0.66
N THR A 150 12.30 6.31 -1.95
CA THR A 150 13.23 6.92 -2.92
C THR A 150 13.50 8.38 -2.56
N ARG A 151 12.46 9.16 -2.28
CA ARG A 151 12.60 10.56 -1.85
C ARG A 151 13.38 10.67 -0.55
N PHE A 152 13.11 9.78 0.42
CA PHE A 152 13.84 9.74 1.68
C PHE A 152 15.33 9.45 1.47
N ALA A 153 15.67 8.45 0.66
CA ALA A 153 17.06 8.10 0.36
C ALA A 153 17.81 9.22 -0.40
N LEU A 154 17.12 9.94 -1.27
CA LEU A 154 17.69 11.10 -1.98
C LEU A 154 17.96 12.30 -1.05
N MET A 155 17.08 12.57 -0.09
CA MET A 155 17.22 13.69 0.85
C MET A 155 18.16 13.37 2.01
N TYR A 156 18.17 12.11 2.48
CA TYR A 156 18.86 11.68 3.69
C TYR A 156 19.73 10.43 3.45
N PRO A 157 20.70 10.48 2.50
CA PRO A 157 21.51 9.32 2.16
C PRO A 157 22.33 8.80 3.36
N GLU A 158 22.83 9.69 4.22
CA GLU A 158 23.60 9.31 5.40
C GLU A 158 22.75 8.58 6.47
N GLN A 159 21.44 8.84 6.51
CA GLN A 159 20.51 8.19 7.42
C GLN A 159 19.88 6.93 6.80
N THR A 160 20.09 6.69 5.51
CA THR A 160 19.59 5.52 4.78
C THR A 160 20.67 4.47 4.65
N GLU A 161 20.49 3.32 5.31
CA GLU A 161 21.43 2.20 5.18
C GLU A 161 21.27 1.46 3.86
N LYS A 162 20.02 1.15 3.49
CA LYS A 162 19.61 0.53 2.23
C LYS A 162 18.25 1.05 1.80
N LEU A 163 18.06 1.17 0.51
CA LEU A 163 16.76 1.43 -0.13
C LEU A 163 16.19 0.12 -0.67
N LEU A 164 15.02 -0.27 -0.18
CA LEU A 164 14.33 -1.51 -0.53
C LEU A 164 12.97 -1.12 -1.14
N LEU A 165 12.73 -1.52 -2.39
CA LEU A 165 11.57 -1.10 -3.17
C LEU A 165 10.72 -2.30 -3.55
N GLU A 166 9.57 -2.46 -2.92
CA GLU A 166 8.60 -3.51 -3.21
C GLU A 166 7.51 -2.99 -4.13
N ASN A 167 7.46 -3.48 -5.36
CA ASN A 167 6.50 -3.07 -6.39
C ASN A 167 6.20 -1.56 -6.32
N PRO A 168 7.26 -0.69 -6.35
CA PRO A 168 7.07 0.74 -6.19
C PRO A 168 6.26 1.30 -7.36
N ILE A 169 5.38 2.25 -7.11
CA ILE A 169 4.84 3.10 -8.18
C ILE A 169 5.85 4.22 -8.52
N GLY A 170 5.59 5.00 -9.57
CA GLY A 170 6.52 6.07 -10.00
C GLY A 170 7.70 5.57 -10.81
N LEU A 171 7.66 4.34 -11.34
CA LEU A 171 8.63 3.81 -12.31
C LEU A 171 8.44 4.43 -13.71
N GLU A 172 7.25 5.01 -13.94
CA GLU A 172 6.86 5.77 -15.12
C GLU A 172 6.41 7.18 -14.70
N ASP A 173 6.52 8.14 -15.60
CA ASP A 173 5.93 9.46 -15.43
C ASP A 173 4.48 9.45 -15.92
N TYR A 174 3.54 9.36 -15.00
CA TYR A 174 2.10 9.30 -15.29
C TYR A 174 1.59 10.50 -16.08
N ARG A 175 2.20 11.68 -15.95
CA ARG A 175 1.82 12.91 -16.67
C ARG A 175 1.96 12.78 -18.18
N LYS A 176 2.69 11.77 -18.67
CA LYS A 176 2.89 11.52 -20.11
C LYS A 176 1.72 10.80 -20.77
N PHE A 177 0.88 10.11 -20.00
CA PHE A 177 -0.17 9.24 -20.56
C PHE A 177 -1.48 9.24 -19.78
N VAL A 178 -1.48 9.65 -18.52
CA VAL A 178 -2.71 9.85 -17.73
C VAL A 178 -3.12 11.31 -17.85
N PRO A 179 -4.36 11.64 -18.23
CA PRO A 179 -4.81 13.02 -18.30
C PRO A 179 -4.77 13.67 -16.92
N TYR A 180 -4.46 14.97 -16.89
CA TYR A 180 -4.52 15.74 -15.67
C TYR A 180 -5.96 15.80 -15.14
N VAL A 181 -6.11 15.59 -13.85
CA VAL A 181 -7.37 15.68 -13.13
C VAL A 181 -7.16 16.58 -11.93
N SER A 182 -7.96 17.64 -11.79
CA SER A 182 -7.88 18.54 -10.64
C SER A 182 -8.16 17.79 -9.32
N THR A 183 -7.65 18.30 -8.21
CA THR A 183 -7.91 17.72 -6.88
C THR A 183 -9.41 17.66 -6.57
N ASP A 184 -10.21 18.63 -7.03
CA ASP A 184 -11.67 18.62 -6.81
C ASP A 184 -12.38 17.56 -7.66
N GLN A 185 -11.94 17.37 -8.89
CA GLN A 185 -12.42 16.27 -9.74
C GLN A 185 -12.07 14.92 -9.12
N GLN A 186 -10.82 14.75 -8.66
CA GLN A 186 -10.38 13.53 -7.99
C GLN A 186 -11.15 13.28 -6.69
N TYR A 187 -11.41 14.33 -5.90
CA TYR A 187 -12.25 14.24 -4.71
C TYR A 187 -13.66 13.73 -5.05
N SER A 188 -14.27 14.27 -6.10
CA SER A 188 -15.56 13.78 -6.60
C SER A 188 -15.53 12.30 -7.02
N ASN A 189 -14.40 11.82 -7.52
CA ASN A 189 -14.21 10.41 -7.85
C ASN A 189 -14.03 9.54 -6.60
N GLU A 190 -13.23 9.99 -5.62
CA GLU A 190 -13.01 9.27 -4.34
C GLU A 190 -14.32 9.10 -3.56
N LEU A 191 -15.21 10.09 -3.60
CA LEU A 191 -16.54 10.00 -2.95
C LEU A 191 -17.45 8.90 -3.51
N LYS A 192 -17.16 8.38 -4.71
CA LYS A 192 -17.94 7.29 -5.34
C LYS A 192 -17.46 5.91 -4.91
N ALA A 193 -16.44 5.81 -4.06
CA ALA A 193 -15.89 4.54 -3.63
C ALA A 193 -16.93 3.71 -2.86
N THR A 194 -17.03 2.43 -3.21
CA THR A 194 -17.90 1.43 -2.57
C THR A 194 -17.10 0.17 -2.26
N ALA A 195 -17.61 -0.69 -1.39
CA ALA A 195 -17.00 -1.98 -1.11
C ALA A 195 -16.76 -2.81 -2.37
N GLU A 196 -17.72 -2.79 -3.30
CA GLU A 196 -17.62 -3.50 -4.58
C GLU A 196 -16.51 -2.91 -5.47
N SER A 197 -16.44 -1.57 -5.58
CA SER A 197 -15.40 -0.92 -6.39
C SER A 197 -14.00 -1.15 -5.81
N VAL A 198 -13.85 -1.13 -4.49
CA VAL A 198 -12.59 -1.43 -3.80
C VAL A 198 -12.17 -2.88 -4.06
N ARG A 199 -13.07 -3.86 -3.85
CA ARG A 199 -12.80 -5.28 -4.13
C ARG A 199 -12.41 -5.50 -5.59
N LYS A 200 -13.17 -4.98 -6.52
CA LYS A 200 -12.89 -5.08 -7.97
C LYS A 200 -11.52 -4.53 -8.31
N TYR A 201 -11.15 -3.37 -7.74
CA TYR A 201 -9.84 -2.78 -7.98
C TYR A 201 -8.71 -3.66 -7.44
N TYR A 202 -8.83 -4.19 -6.21
CA TYR A 202 -7.81 -5.08 -5.63
C TYR A 202 -7.65 -6.36 -6.42
N GLN A 203 -8.77 -6.99 -6.80
CA GLN A 203 -8.77 -8.20 -7.63
C GLN A 203 -8.13 -7.99 -9.00
N SER A 204 -8.41 -6.86 -9.66
CA SER A 204 -7.95 -6.62 -11.03
C SER A 204 -6.55 -6.04 -11.13
N SER A 205 -6.01 -5.46 -10.04
CA SER A 205 -4.77 -4.71 -10.06
C SER A 205 -3.70 -5.24 -9.12
N TYR A 206 -4.08 -5.79 -7.96
CA TYR A 206 -3.11 -6.11 -6.92
C TYR A 206 -2.75 -7.58 -6.81
N PHE A 207 -3.71 -8.50 -7.03
CA PHE A 207 -3.52 -9.93 -6.81
C PHE A 207 -3.65 -10.72 -8.10
N THR A 208 -2.83 -11.76 -8.26
CA THR A 208 -2.92 -12.67 -9.39
C THR A 208 -4.09 -13.62 -9.25
N VAL A 209 -4.30 -14.13 -8.04
CA VAL A 209 -5.41 -15.01 -7.68
C VAL A 209 -6.03 -14.46 -6.39
N TRP A 210 -7.35 -14.27 -6.41
CA TRP A 210 -8.06 -13.81 -5.22
C TRP A 210 -8.17 -14.92 -4.18
N LYS A 211 -7.82 -14.61 -2.92
CA LYS A 211 -7.92 -15.53 -1.78
C LYS A 211 -8.81 -14.92 -0.69
N PRO A 212 -9.52 -15.76 0.11
CA PRO A 212 -10.39 -15.29 1.18
C PRO A 212 -9.71 -14.37 2.20
N GLU A 213 -8.43 -14.62 2.50
CA GLU A 213 -7.66 -13.81 3.45
C GLU A 213 -7.48 -12.35 3.02
N TYR A 214 -7.65 -12.02 1.74
CA TYR A 214 -7.55 -10.64 1.23
C TYR A 214 -8.82 -9.82 1.48
N GLU A 215 -9.95 -10.48 1.85
CA GLU A 215 -11.21 -9.79 2.20
C GLU A 215 -11.03 -8.83 3.38
N GLU A 216 -10.10 -9.08 4.29
CA GLU A 216 -9.83 -8.17 5.40
C GLU A 216 -9.30 -6.81 4.90
N LEU A 217 -8.50 -6.79 3.84
CA LEU A 217 -8.02 -5.54 3.22
C LEU A 217 -9.20 -4.75 2.63
N VAL A 218 -10.14 -5.45 1.99
CA VAL A 218 -11.36 -4.84 1.46
C VAL A 218 -12.25 -4.35 2.59
N ARG A 219 -12.45 -5.14 3.65
CA ARG A 219 -13.26 -4.77 4.83
C ARG A 219 -12.77 -3.46 5.45
N ILE A 220 -11.45 -3.31 5.61
CA ILE A 220 -10.88 -2.09 6.19
C ILE A 220 -11.09 -0.89 5.26
N ALA A 221 -10.74 -1.01 3.99
CA ALA A 221 -10.89 0.10 3.04
C ALA A 221 -12.37 0.49 2.84
N ALA A 222 -13.25 -0.49 2.66
CA ALA A 222 -14.69 -0.27 2.49
C ALA A 222 -15.35 0.24 3.79
N GLY A 223 -14.93 -0.23 4.95
CA GLY A 223 -15.44 0.24 6.24
C GLY A 223 -15.23 1.73 6.45
N VAL A 224 -14.13 2.28 5.96
CA VAL A 224 -13.86 3.72 5.98
C VAL A 224 -14.86 4.49 5.09
N THR A 225 -15.28 3.93 3.94
CA THR A 225 -16.23 4.61 3.06
C THR A 225 -17.63 4.76 3.68
N ASN A 226 -17.96 3.96 4.70
CA ASN A 226 -19.21 4.03 5.44
C ASN A 226 -19.18 5.06 6.58
N SER A 227 -18.02 5.68 6.88
CA SER A 227 -17.89 6.69 7.93
C SER A 227 -18.61 7.99 7.57
N ALA A 228 -19.23 8.64 8.56
CA ALA A 228 -19.75 10.00 8.39
C ALA A 228 -18.63 11.01 8.03
N ASP A 229 -17.40 10.74 8.47
CA ASP A 229 -16.21 11.55 8.18
C ASP A 229 -15.52 11.16 6.87
N PHE A 230 -16.06 10.21 6.10
CA PHE A 230 -15.47 9.78 4.84
C PHE A 230 -15.16 10.93 3.88
N PRO A 231 -15.98 12.01 3.77
CA PRO A 231 -15.62 13.14 2.91
C PRO A 231 -14.24 13.75 3.22
N ARG A 232 -13.84 13.79 4.50
CA ARG A 232 -12.47 14.22 4.87
C ARG A 232 -11.40 13.26 4.36
N ALA A 233 -11.60 11.96 4.54
CA ALA A 233 -10.68 10.93 4.06
C ALA A 233 -10.59 10.96 2.52
N ALA A 234 -11.70 11.08 1.82
CA ALA A 234 -11.76 11.20 0.36
C ALA A 234 -11.02 12.44 -0.16
N LYS A 235 -11.15 13.60 0.54
CA LYS A 235 -10.40 14.81 0.16
C LYS A 235 -8.90 14.62 0.32
N VAL A 236 -8.45 14.02 1.41
CA VAL A 236 -7.03 13.69 1.62
C VAL A 236 -6.54 12.65 0.61
N ALA A 237 -7.37 11.66 0.26
CA ALA A 237 -7.04 10.68 -0.79
C ALA A 237 -6.85 11.36 -2.15
N ALA A 238 -7.67 12.37 -2.48
CA ALA A 238 -7.52 13.17 -3.70
C ALA A 238 -6.24 14.01 -3.68
N MET A 239 -5.95 14.68 -2.55
CA MET A 239 -4.72 15.49 -2.40
C MET A 239 -3.45 14.64 -2.54
N THR A 240 -3.45 13.44 -1.96
CA THR A 240 -2.32 12.50 -2.07
C THR A 240 -2.23 11.84 -3.46
N TYR A 241 -3.34 11.68 -4.18
CA TYR A 241 -3.31 11.31 -5.60
C TYR A 241 -2.62 12.40 -6.44
N THR A 242 -2.98 13.67 -6.23
CA THR A 242 -2.34 14.82 -6.89
C THR A 242 -0.83 14.84 -6.60
N MET A 243 -0.42 14.63 -5.34
CA MET A 243 0.99 14.51 -4.97
C MET A 243 1.72 13.41 -5.78
N ILE A 244 1.13 12.22 -5.89
CA ILE A 244 1.73 11.11 -6.65
C ILE A 244 1.86 11.48 -8.12
N TYR A 245 0.82 12.09 -8.71
CA TYR A 245 0.79 12.47 -10.11
C TYR A 245 1.82 13.57 -10.44
N GLU A 246 1.93 14.59 -9.59
CA GLU A 246 2.73 15.80 -9.85
C GLU A 246 4.21 15.67 -9.47
N GLN A 247 4.57 14.65 -8.66
CA GLN A 247 5.92 14.53 -8.10
C GLN A 247 6.61 13.21 -8.52
N PRO A 248 6.88 13.01 -9.82
CA PRO A 248 7.54 11.80 -10.30
C PRO A 248 8.99 11.72 -9.75
N VAL A 249 9.39 10.53 -9.33
CA VAL A 249 10.76 10.24 -8.86
C VAL A 249 11.64 9.62 -9.95
N VAL A 250 11.04 9.21 -11.07
CA VAL A 250 11.70 8.45 -12.15
C VAL A 250 12.92 9.15 -12.76
N TYR A 251 12.98 10.46 -12.72
CA TYR A 251 14.10 11.25 -13.26
C TYR A 251 15.27 11.38 -12.30
N GLU A 252 15.08 10.99 -11.04
CA GLU A 252 16.08 11.17 -9.98
C GLU A 252 16.74 9.84 -9.57
N PHE A 253 16.34 8.72 -10.16
CA PHE A 253 16.91 7.41 -9.86
C PHE A 253 18.43 7.36 -10.01
N ILE A 254 18.97 8.07 -10.99
CA ILE A 254 20.43 8.18 -11.22
C ILE A 254 21.18 8.84 -10.04
N ASN A 255 20.49 9.61 -9.21
CA ASN A 255 21.05 10.32 -8.06
C ASN A 255 21.00 9.50 -6.76
N VAL A 256 20.39 8.32 -6.76
CA VAL A 256 20.35 7.43 -5.59
C VAL A 256 21.74 6.86 -5.35
N ARG A 257 22.29 7.09 -4.14
CA ARG A 257 23.68 6.75 -3.78
C ARG A 257 23.78 5.65 -2.74
N VAL A 258 22.65 5.14 -2.27
CA VAL A 258 22.62 4.08 -1.26
C VAL A 258 22.40 2.71 -1.92
N PRO A 259 22.89 1.62 -1.33
CA PRO A 259 22.63 0.27 -1.84
C PRO A 259 21.13 0.04 -2.00
N THR A 260 20.71 -0.35 -3.20
CA THR A 260 19.29 -0.45 -3.56
C THR A 260 18.93 -1.85 -4.05
N VAL A 261 17.78 -2.37 -3.60
CA VAL A 261 17.19 -3.62 -4.08
C VAL A 261 15.74 -3.40 -4.46
N LEU A 262 15.37 -3.83 -5.66
CA LEU A 262 13.98 -3.86 -6.12
C LEU A 262 13.43 -5.28 -5.96
N PHE A 263 12.22 -5.40 -5.41
CA PHE A 263 11.44 -6.63 -5.30
C PHE A 263 10.22 -6.47 -6.20
N ILE A 264 10.12 -7.25 -7.26
CA ILE A 264 9.13 -7.05 -8.32
C ILE A 264 8.30 -8.29 -8.54
N GLY A 265 7.02 -8.24 -8.15
CA GLY A 265 6.00 -9.16 -8.62
C GLY A 265 5.70 -8.85 -10.09
N LYS A 266 6.01 -9.79 -10.97
CA LYS A 266 6.00 -9.56 -12.43
C LYS A 266 4.60 -9.43 -13.02
N GLU A 267 3.59 -9.92 -12.31
CA GLU A 267 2.18 -9.87 -12.73
C GLU A 267 1.42 -8.64 -12.20
N ASP A 268 2.14 -7.70 -11.58
CA ASP A 268 1.57 -6.42 -11.15
C ASP A 268 1.02 -5.64 -12.36
N LYS A 269 -0.23 -5.16 -12.22
CA LYS A 269 -0.97 -4.39 -13.25
C LYS A 269 -1.38 -3.01 -12.74
N THR A 270 -0.68 -2.52 -11.73
CA THR A 270 -0.97 -1.24 -11.09
C THR A 270 -0.55 -0.09 -12.00
N ILE A 271 -1.51 0.79 -12.30
CA ILE A 271 -1.29 2.05 -13.00
C ILE A 271 -2.00 3.15 -12.21
N VAL A 272 -1.28 4.19 -11.81
CA VAL A 272 -1.90 5.38 -11.20
C VAL A 272 -2.77 6.07 -12.25
N GLY A 273 -4.05 6.29 -11.92
CA GLY A 273 -4.99 6.85 -12.90
C GLY A 273 -5.50 5.85 -13.94
N LYS A 274 -5.35 4.54 -13.73
CA LYS A 274 -5.79 3.47 -14.64
C LYS A 274 -7.21 3.66 -15.19
N GLY A 275 -8.14 4.16 -14.35
CA GLY A 275 -9.53 4.38 -14.75
C GLY A 275 -9.74 5.48 -15.81
N PHE A 276 -8.72 6.28 -16.10
CA PHE A 276 -8.75 7.31 -17.14
C PHE A 276 -8.17 6.82 -18.50
N LEU A 277 -7.66 5.59 -18.55
CA LEU A 277 -7.01 5.02 -19.71
C LEU A 277 -7.94 4.08 -20.47
N SER A 278 -7.84 4.09 -21.81
CA SER A 278 -8.47 3.08 -22.66
C SER A 278 -7.85 1.69 -22.40
N PRO A 279 -8.54 0.58 -22.76
CA PRO A 279 -7.97 -0.77 -22.65
C PRO A 279 -6.60 -0.92 -23.35
N ASP A 280 -6.45 -0.31 -24.54
CA ASP A 280 -5.18 -0.35 -25.30
C ASP A 280 -4.05 0.37 -24.55
N GLN A 281 -4.33 1.52 -23.94
CA GLN A 281 -3.38 2.24 -23.09
C GLN A 281 -3.02 1.44 -21.84
N GLN A 282 -4.00 0.79 -21.19
CA GLN A 282 -3.74 -0.08 -20.04
C GLN A 282 -2.87 -1.29 -20.39
N ALA A 283 -2.88 -1.75 -21.63
CA ALA A 283 -2.00 -2.82 -22.12
C ALA A 283 -0.57 -2.35 -22.37
N LEU A 284 -0.34 -1.04 -22.56
CA LEU A 284 0.99 -0.49 -22.84
C LEU A 284 1.76 -0.09 -21.57
N TYR A 285 1.05 0.40 -20.55
CA TYR A 285 1.66 0.96 -19.33
C TYR A 285 1.52 0.01 -18.14
N GLY A 286 2.28 0.26 -17.06
CA GLY A 286 2.24 -0.55 -15.84
C GLY A 286 2.80 -1.97 -16.03
N GLN A 287 3.70 -2.18 -16.99
CA GLN A 287 4.28 -3.48 -17.30
C GLN A 287 5.46 -3.77 -16.35
N TYR A 288 5.19 -4.15 -15.12
CA TYR A 288 6.21 -4.32 -14.06
C TYR A 288 7.31 -5.31 -14.42
N ARG A 289 7.02 -6.36 -15.18
CA ARG A 289 8.03 -7.30 -15.70
C ARG A 289 9.16 -6.64 -16.51
N PHE A 290 8.87 -5.46 -17.09
CA PHE A 290 9.88 -4.68 -17.82
C PHE A 290 10.34 -3.47 -17.00
N LEU A 291 9.42 -2.79 -16.33
CA LEU A 291 9.68 -1.57 -15.55
C LEU A 291 10.69 -1.81 -14.43
N GLY A 292 10.61 -2.96 -13.74
CA GLY A 292 11.57 -3.32 -12.70
C GLY A 292 13.01 -3.34 -13.23
N LYS A 293 13.25 -4.05 -14.32
CA LYS A 293 14.58 -4.13 -14.96
C LYS A 293 15.06 -2.77 -15.47
N GLN A 294 14.18 -2.02 -16.15
CA GLN A 294 14.51 -0.69 -16.64
C GLN A 294 14.86 0.28 -15.49
N THR A 295 14.17 0.16 -14.36
CA THR A 295 14.47 0.99 -13.19
C THR A 295 15.78 0.59 -12.54
N ALA A 296 16.05 -0.71 -12.40
CA ALA A 296 17.31 -1.20 -11.85
C ALA A 296 18.52 -0.67 -12.65
N THR A 297 18.41 -0.54 -13.98
CA THR A 297 19.50 0.05 -14.79
C THR A 297 19.68 1.56 -14.57
N LYS A 298 18.65 2.28 -14.09
CA LYS A 298 18.71 3.71 -13.82
C LYS A 298 19.28 4.05 -12.44
N ILE A 299 19.24 3.11 -11.49
CA ILE A 299 19.76 3.29 -10.13
C ILE A 299 21.16 2.67 -10.06
N PRO A 300 22.22 3.46 -9.77
CA PRO A 300 23.58 2.93 -9.74
C PRO A 300 23.74 1.76 -8.77
N GLY A 301 24.20 0.62 -9.25
CA GLY A 301 24.46 -0.58 -8.45
C GLY A 301 23.23 -1.29 -7.89
N ALA A 302 22.02 -0.93 -8.35
CA ALA A 302 20.80 -1.57 -7.88
C ALA A 302 20.74 -3.06 -8.25
N LYS A 303 20.20 -3.87 -7.35
CA LYS A 303 19.86 -5.27 -7.58
C LYS A 303 18.34 -5.38 -7.79
N ILE A 304 17.94 -6.42 -8.52
CA ILE A 304 16.53 -6.76 -8.71
C ILE A 304 16.29 -8.21 -8.34
N ILE A 305 15.20 -8.47 -7.63
CA ILE A 305 14.66 -9.79 -7.34
C ILE A 305 13.24 -9.81 -7.90
N GLU A 306 13.00 -10.72 -8.83
CA GLU A 306 11.71 -10.84 -9.53
C GLU A 306 10.97 -12.08 -9.04
N PHE A 307 9.65 -11.94 -8.84
CA PHE A 307 8.76 -13.00 -8.43
C PHE A 307 7.79 -13.34 -9.56
N ASP A 308 7.89 -14.55 -10.07
CA ASP A 308 6.96 -15.08 -11.07
C ASP A 308 5.60 -15.39 -10.44
N GLY A 309 4.52 -15.16 -11.18
CA GLY A 309 3.16 -15.43 -10.71
C GLY A 309 2.72 -14.57 -9.52
N CYS A 310 3.41 -13.48 -9.22
CA CYS A 310 3.13 -12.58 -8.11
C CYS A 310 2.70 -11.19 -8.61
N GLY A 311 1.69 -10.61 -7.97
CA GLY A 311 1.14 -9.29 -8.27
C GLY A 311 1.81 -8.15 -7.50
N HIS A 312 0.97 -7.19 -7.09
CA HIS A 312 1.41 -5.90 -6.53
C HIS A 312 1.94 -5.99 -5.09
N ILE A 313 1.52 -7.00 -4.31
CA ILE A 313 1.78 -7.04 -2.86
C ILE A 313 2.52 -8.35 -2.48
N PRO A 314 3.79 -8.53 -2.89
CA PRO A 314 4.55 -9.76 -2.63
C PRO A 314 4.58 -10.20 -1.17
N HIS A 315 4.70 -9.26 -0.22
CA HIS A 315 4.74 -9.60 1.20
C HIS A 315 3.42 -10.21 1.74
N ILE A 316 2.31 -10.06 1.01
CA ILE A 316 1.02 -10.71 1.32
C ILE A 316 0.78 -11.93 0.44
N GLU A 317 1.07 -11.83 -0.86
CA GLU A 317 0.73 -12.86 -1.84
C GLU A 317 1.64 -14.08 -1.73
N ILE A 318 2.94 -13.84 -1.46
CA ILE A 318 4.00 -14.87 -1.33
C ILE A 318 4.90 -14.61 -0.11
N PRO A 319 4.35 -14.54 1.11
CA PRO A 319 5.06 -14.04 2.31
C PRO A 319 6.34 -14.79 2.63
N ALA A 320 6.40 -16.09 2.39
CA ALA A 320 7.59 -16.91 2.67
C ALA A 320 8.74 -16.58 1.73
N GLU A 321 8.48 -16.54 0.43
CA GLU A 321 9.49 -16.23 -0.60
C GLU A 321 9.97 -14.79 -0.48
N PHE A 322 9.03 -13.83 -0.34
CA PHE A 322 9.37 -12.43 -0.09
C PHE A 322 10.22 -12.26 1.18
N GLY A 323 9.86 -12.94 2.27
CA GLY A 323 10.58 -12.87 3.53
C GLY A 323 12.04 -13.35 3.40
N VAL A 324 12.29 -14.44 2.68
CA VAL A 324 13.65 -14.93 2.39
C VAL A 324 14.43 -13.90 1.56
N ALA A 325 13.83 -13.37 0.50
CA ALA A 325 14.45 -12.36 -0.37
C ALA A 325 14.79 -11.07 0.39
N LEU A 326 13.86 -10.58 1.22
CA LEU A 326 14.03 -9.39 2.06
C LEU A 326 15.20 -9.58 3.04
N LEU A 327 15.20 -10.67 3.80
CA LEU A 327 16.25 -10.95 4.80
C LEU A 327 17.62 -11.16 4.14
N GLY A 328 17.68 -11.78 2.96
CA GLY A 328 18.91 -11.93 2.19
C GLY A 328 19.44 -10.63 1.59
N SER A 329 18.60 -9.59 1.56
CA SER A 329 18.95 -8.26 1.03
C SER A 329 19.37 -7.28 2.13
N LEU A 330 19.05 -7.56 3.39
CA LEU A 330 19.42 -6.79 4.58
C LEU A 330 20.79 -7.23 5.12
#